data_28d3975862fa29252957e95d3356a7f9
#
_entry.id   28d3975862fa29252957e95d3356a7f9
#
_cell.length_a   1.000
_cell.length_b   1.000
_cell.length_c   1.000
_cell.angle_alpha   90.00
_cell.angle_beta   90.00
_cell.angle_gamma   90.00
#
_symmetry.space_group_name_H-M   'P 1'
#
loop_
_entity.id
_entity.type
_entity.pdbx_description
1 polymer ?
#
loop_
_entity_poly.entity_id
_entity_poly.type
_entity_poly.pdbx_seq_one_letter_code
_entity_poly.pdbx_strand_id
1 'polypeptide(L)'
;RVIGAGATSNVLFALVLGVILLTNPFFAMVVPEPLLSIFYELPEGVLILSIIENSGAEQAGLLANDIITSINGIPILSPADFPSLSPGDTASVSVLRDGQPLDFGLEVMPAPDDPERGLIGIMRDNSFAYTPVMNFIEWNDPTVSMFLLWLWMISFFIGIINMLPLPILDGGKFIHIIIDKRFSDKAVKMTMWMIYAFTFTLFGLNIALSYMKSGWFTI
;
A
#
# COMPACT_ATOMS: atom_id res chain seq x y z
N ARG A 1 -26.04 6.18 -23.53
CA ARG A 1 -24.69 6.80 -23.56
C ARG A 1 -24.19 7.24 -22.16
N VAL A 2 -25.06 7.35 -21.17
CA VAL A 2 -24.69 7.77 -19.78
C VAL A 2 -24.35 6.58 -18.90
N ILE A 3 -24.80 5.38 -19.24
CA ILE A 3 -24.56 4.14 -18.49
C ILE A 3 -23.09 3.73 -18.71
N GLY A 4 -22.33 3.70 -17.67
CA GLY A 4 -20.89 3.39 -17.69
C GLY A 4 -19.97 4.62 -17.59
N ALA A 5 -20.48 5.84 -17.74
CA ALA A 5 -19.65 7.04 -17.64
C ALA A 5 -19.01 7.17 -16.24
N GLY A 6 -19.75 6.81 -15.19
CA GLY A 6 -19.26 6.86 -13.82
C GLY A 6 -18.12 5.87 -13.54
N ALA A 7 -18.29 4.61 -13.90
CA ALA A 7 -17.25 3.59 -13.74
C ALA A 7 -16.03 3.91 -14.60
N THR A 8 -16.24 4.28 -15.86
CA THR A 8 -15.14 4.62 -16.79
C THR A 8 -14.37 5.84 -16.32
N SER A 9 -15.03 6.89 -15.81
CA SER A 9 -14.34 8.08 -15.31
C SER A 9 -13.52 7.78 -14.05
N ASN A 10 -14.00 6.94 -13.14
CA ASN A 10 -13.25 6.54 -11.94
C ASN A 10 -12.01 5.72 -12.33
N VAL A 11 -12.14 4.78 -13.27
CA VAL A 11 -10.99 3.99 -13.75
C VAL A 11 -10.00 4.90 -14.49
N LEU A 12 -10.47 5.80 -15.35
CA LEU A 12 -9.60 6.73 -16.06
C LEU A 12 -8.86 7.66 -15.10
N PHE A 13 -9.57 8.21 -14.11
CA PHE A 13 -8.97 9.02 -13.06
C PHE A 13 -7.92 8.24 -12.29
N ALA A 14 -8.22 6.99 -11.87
CA ALA A 14 -7.26 6.14 -11.17
C ALA A 14 -6.05 5.81 -12.04
N LEU A 15 -6.22 5.57 -13.35
CA LEU A 15 -5.09 5.35 -14.26
C LEU A 15 -4.19 6.58 -14.36
N VAL A 16 -4.76 7.76 -14.57
CA VAL A 16 -3.98 9.01 -14.64
C VAL A 16 -3.26 9.30 -13.33
N LEU A 17 -3.96 9.19 -12.21
CA LEU A 17 -3.36 9.39 -10.88
C LEU A 17 -2.31 8.32 -10.59
N GLY A 18 -2.55 7.06 -10.99
CA GLY A 18 -1.58 5.97 -10.85
C GLY A 18 -0.26 6.24 -11.57
N VAL A 19 -0.31 6.77 -12.80
CA VAL A 19 0.90 7.17 -13.54
C VAL A 19 1.68 8.25 -12.79
N ILE A 20 0.99 9.22 -12.21
CA ILE A 20 1.63 10.25 -11.37
C ILE A 20 2.23 9.60 -10.11
N LEU A 21 1.52 8.70 -9.46
CA LEU A 21 1.96 8.03 -8.25
C LEU A 21 3.12 7.04 -8.47
N LEU A 22 3.40 6.62 -9.71
CA LEU A 22 4.62 5.84 -10.00
C LEU A 22 5.91 6.61 -9.70
N THR A 23 5.85 7.94 -9.55
CA THR A 23 6.97 8.76 -9.08
C THR A 23 7.05 8.84 -7.56
N ASN A 24 6.09 8.26 -6.83
CA ASN A 24 6.00 8.31 -5.38
C ASN A 24 6.52 7.02 -4.75
N PRO A 25 7.49 7.06 -3.82
CA PRO A 25 8.03 5.87 -3.15
C PRO A 25 6.96 5.02 -2.46
N PHE A 26 5.96 5.64 -1.82
CA PHE A 26 4.88 4.92 -1.14
C PHE A 26 3.98 4.11 -2.07
N PHE A 27 3.90 4.49 -3.34
CA PHE A 27 3.07 3.76 -4.30
C PHE A 27 3.64 2.38 -4.64
N ALA A 28 4.93 2.13 -4.38
CA ALA A 28 5.56 0.82 -4.51
C ALA A 28 4.81 -0.28 -3.74
N MET A 29 4.19 0.06 -2.60
CA MET A 29 3.43 -0.87 -1.76
C MET A 29 2.24 -1.53 -2.47
N VAL A 30 1.66 -0.87 -3.48
CA VAL A 30 0.48 -1.36 -4.22
C VAL A 30 0.82 -1.86 -5.62
N VAL A 31 2.06 -1.70 -6.06
CA VAL A 31 2.54 -2.21 -7.35
C VAL A 31 2.83 -3.71 -7.22
N PRO A 32 2.27 -4.57 -8.09
CA PRO A 32 2.55 -6.01 -8.07
C PRO A 32 4.04 -6.30 -8.26
N GLU A 33 4.59 -7.28 -7.52
CA GLU A 33 6.02 -7.65 -7.56
C GLU A 33 6.60 -7.79 -8.98
N PRO A 34 5.94 -8.42 -9.96
CA PRO A 34 6.51 -8.52 -11.31
C PRO A 34 6.73 -7.19 -12.02
N LEU A 35 6.01 -6.14 -11.60
CA LEU A 35 6.10 -4.80 -12.17
C LEU A 35 6.97 -3.86 -11.33
N LEU A 36 7.27 -4.25 -10.09
CA LEU A 36 7.97 -3.39 -9.14
C LEU A 36 9.36 -2.99 -9.66
N SER A 37 10.13 -3.94 -10.17
CA SER A 37 11.47 -3.71 -10.73
C SER A 37 11.49 -2.89 -12.03
N ILE A 38 10.32 -2.66 -12.65
CA ILE A 38 10.22 -1.81 -13.85
C ILE A 38 10.14 -0.33 -13.44
N PHE A 39 9.48 -0.04 -12.33
CA PHE A 39 9.15 1.32 -11.91
C PHE A 39 9.97 1.79 -10.70
N TYR A 40 10.59 0.88 -9.96
CA TYR A 40 11.35 1.18 -8.75
C TYR A 40 12.68 0.46 -8.70
N GLU A 41 13.67 1.12 -8.16
CA GLU A 41 14.94 0.49 -7.77
C GLU A 41 14.77 -0.29 -6.47
N LEU A 42 15.71 -1.21 -6.21
CA LEU A 42 15.71 -1.99 -4.98
C LEU A 42 15.77 -1.07 -3.75
N PRO A 43 15.14 -1.46 -2.65
CA PRO A 43 15.12 -0.65 -1.44
C PRO A 43 16.54 -0.44 -0.89
N GLU A 44 16.88 0.78 -0.58
CA GLU A 44 18.15 1.13 0.06
C GLU A 44 18.11 0.94 1.58
N GLY A 45 16.90 0.77 2.15
CA GLY A 45 16.72 0.62 3.58
C GLY A 45 15.26 0.70 4.03
N VAL A 46 15.03 1.07 5.28
CA VAL A 46 13.70 1.21 5.89
C VAL A 46 13.43 2.67 6.22
N LEU A 47 12.30 3.19 5.73
CA LEU A 47 11.91 4.58 5.92
C LEU A 47 11.38 4.84 7.33
N ILE A 48 11.84 5.92 7.95
CA ILE A 48 11.29 6.46 9.20
C ILE A 48 10.07 7.33 8.87
N LEU A 49 8.88 6.93 9.33
CA LEU A 49 7.66 7.73 9.17
C LEU A 49 7.56 8.87 10.16
N SER A 50 7.86 8.58 11.41
CA SER A 50 7.87 9.58 12.49
C SER A 50 8.79 9.14 13.63
N ILE A 51 9.20 10.11 14.43
CA ILE A 51 9.99 9.91 15.63
C ILE A 51 9.06 9.96 16.85
N ILE A 52 9.31 9.07 17.82
CA ILE A 52 8.59 9.07 19.08
C ILE A 52 9.20 10.13 20.00
N GLU A 53 8.38 10.98 20.56
CA GLU A 53 8.81 12.03 21.49
C GLU A 53 9.55 11.44 22.72
N ASN A 54 10.57 12.13 23.19
CA ASN A 54 11.44 11.74 24.30
C ASN A 54 12.18 10.40 24.11
N SER A 55 12.37 9.97 22.86
CA SER A 55 13.08 8.73 22.52
C SER A 55 14.57 8.96 22.26
N GLY A 56 15.34 7.85 22.22
CA GLY A 56 16.74 7.88 21.80
C GLY A 56 16.93 8.39 20.38
N ALA A 57 16.00 8.07 19.47
CA ALA A 57 16.01 8.58 18.10
C ALA A 57 15.85 10.11 18.01
N GLU A 58 14.93 10.68 18.82
CA GLU A 58 14.75 12.14 18.87
C GLU A 58 16.00 12.82 19.45
N GLN A 59 16.53 12.29 20.57
CA GLN A 59 17.72 12.86 21.22
C GLN A 59 18.95 12.79 20.32
N ALA A 60 19.07 11.76 19.51
CA ALA A 60 20.15 11.60 18.54
C ALA A 60 19.98 12.50 17.30
N GLY A 61 18.78 13.06 17.05
CA GLY A 61 18.52 13.93 15.91
C GLY A 61 18.14 13.19 14.63
N LEU A 62 17.59 11.97 14.74
CA LEU A 62 16.93 11.30 13.63
C LEU A 62 15.66 12.07 13.25
N LEU A 63 15.29 12.02 11.98
CA LEU A 63 14.15 12.73 11.43
C LEU A 63 13.21 11.79 10.67
N ALA A 64 11.96 12.21 10.52
CA ALA A 64 11.06 11.59 9.57
C ALA A 64 11.64 11.75 8.14
N ASN A 65 11.43 10.75 7.31
CA ASN A 65 12.00 10.59 5.97
C ASN A 65 13.49 10.17 5.92
N ASP A 66 14.16 9.97 7.04
CA ASP A 66 15.44 9.26 7.02
C ASP A 66 15.24 7.79 6.60
N ILE A 67 16.16 7.25 5.81
CA ILE A 67 16.18 5.85 5.40
C ILE A 67 17.25 5.12 6.20
N ILE A 68 16.85 4.21 7.09
CA ILE A 68 17.80 3.39 7.87
C ILE A 68 18.42 2.35 6.95
N THR A 69 19.74 2.40 6.80
CA THR A 69 20.52 1.48 5.98
C THR A 69 21.23 0.41 6.79
N SER A 70 21.60 0.71 8.06
CA SER A 70 22.19 -0.27 8.96
C SER A 70 21.93 0.06 10.43
N ILE A 71 21.93 -0.97 11.29
CA ILE A 71 21.92 -0.84 12.75
C ILE A 71 23.04 -1.72 13.30
N ASN A 72 23.95 -1.14 14.09
CA ASN A 72 25.14 -1.81 14.63
C ASN A 72 25.98 -2.50 13.52
N GLY A 73 26.04 -1.92 12.33
CA GLY A 73 26.75 -2.47 11.18
C GLY A 73 26.01 -3.61 10.46
N ILE A 74 24.82 -3.99 10.92
CA ILE A 74 23.96 -4.97 10.25
C ILE A 74 23.13 -4.24 9.19
N PRO A 75 23.23 -4.59 7.89
CA PRO A 75 22.40 -3.98 6.86
C PRO A 75 20.91 -4.20 7.10
N ILE A 76 20.11 -3.15 6.91
CA ILE A 76 18.66 -3.16 7.08
C ILE A 76 18.04 -2.88 5.71
N LEU A 77 17.57 -3.93 5.05
CA LEU A 77 16.86 -3.83 3.76
C LEU A 77 15.36 -3.96 3.94
N SER A 78 14.93 -4.55 5.05
CA SER A 78 13.52 -4.77 5.37
C SER A 78 13.24 -4.57 6.87
N PRO A 79 11.99 -4.35 7.27
CA PRO A 79 11.63 -4.32 8.68
C PRO A 79 11.97 -5.61 9.46
N ALA A 80 12.09 -6.75 8.78
CA ALA A 80 12.45 -8.03 9.40
C ALA A 80 13.94 -8.11 9.79
N ASP A 81 14.79 -7.25 9.20
CA ASP A 81 16.24 -7.25 9.46
C ASP A 81 16.63 -6.48 10.73
N PHE A 82 15.65 -5.85 11.40
CA PHE A 82 15.92 -5.12 12.63
C PHE A 82 16.42 -6.06 13.72
N PRO A 83 17.62 -5.81 14.28
CA PRO A 83 18.16 -6.63 15.34
C PRO A 83 17.34 -6.50 16.63
N SER A 84 17.35 -7.53 17.45
CA SER A 84 16.87 -7.43 18.83
C SER A 84 17.84 -6.54 19.62
N LEU A 85 17.29 -5.49 20.23
CA LEU A 85 18.04 -4.54 21.05
C LEU A 85 17.62 -4.68 22.52
N SER A 86 18.55 -4.48 23.44
CA SER A 86 18.26 -4.47 24.88
C SER A 86 18.18 -3.03 25.40
N PRO A 87 17.24 -2.73 26.31
CA PRO A 87 17.17 -1.42 26.94
C PRO A 87 18.47 -1.04 27.66
N GLY A 88 18.90 0.22 27.48
CA GLY A 88 20.16 0.71 28.04
C GLY A 88 21.38 0.48 27.15
N ASP A 89 21.27 -0.31 26.09
CA ASP A 89 22.34 -0.42 25.09
C ASP A 89 22.46 0.86 24.27
N THR A 90 23.63 1.09 23.69
CA THR A 90 23.83 2.11 22.66
C THR A 90 23.80 1.45 21.30
N ALA A 91 22.93 1.93 20.41
CA ALA A 91 22.86 1.48 19.03
C ALA A 91 23.49 2.52 18.09
N SER A 92 24.30 2.07 17.14
CA SER A 92 24.77 2.88 16.02
C SER A 92 23.80 2.68 14.84
N VAL A 93 23.20 3.77 14.36
CA VAL A 93 22.22 3.75 13.25
C VAL A 93 22.77 4.58 12.12
N SER A 94 22.97 3.93 10.97
CA SER A 94 23.32 4.62 9.72
C SER A 94 22.05 4.89 8.92
N VAL A 95 21.92 6.12 8.43
CA VAL A 95 20.77 6.54 7.62
C VAL A 95 21.23 7.27 6.36
N LEU A 96 20.35 7.28 5.36
CA LEU A 96 20.41 8.22 4.25
C LEU A 96 19.40 9.34 4.51
N ARG A 97 19.88 10.58 4.53
CA ARG A 97 19.08 11.80 4.60
C ARG A 97 19.39 12.65 3.38
N ASP A 98 18.40 12.90 2.53
CA ASP A 98 18.58 13.61 1.25
C ASP A 98 19.71 13.00 0.38
N GLY A 99 19.81 11.67 0.38
CA GLY A 99 20.85 10.92 -0.35
C GLY A 99 22.25 10.99 0.27
N GLN A 100 22.43 11.62 1.44
CA GLN A 100 23.70 11.70 2.16
C GLN A 100 23.74 10.69 3.33
N PRO A 101 24.77 9.87 3.45
CA PRO A 101 24.93 8.94 4.57
C PRO A 101 25.28 9.72 5.86
N LEU A 102 24.58 9.42 6.94
CA LEU A 102 24.80 9.96 8.27
C LEU A 102 24.75 8.84 9.29
N ASP A 103 25.59 8.95 10.34
CA ASP A 103 25.64 7.98 11.44
C ASP A 103 25.22 8.65 12.76
N PHE A 104 24.36 7.95 13.48
CA PHE A 104 23.83 8.39 14.77
C PHE A 104 24.07 7.33 15.84
N GLY A 105 24.59 7.75 17.00
CA GLY A 105 24.59 6.92 18.21
C GLY A 105 23.39 7.29 19.07
N LEU A 106 22.59 6.31 19.45
CA LEU A 106 21.40 6.53 20.26
C LEU A 106 21.28 5.52 21.38
N GLU A 107 20.62 5.90 22.47
CA GLU A 107 20.29 5.03 23.59
C GLU A 107 19.01 4.25 23.29
N VAL A 108 19.05 2.94 23.54
CA VAL A 108 17.91 2.05 23.37
C VAL A 108 17.03 2.14 24.60
N MET A 109 15.76 2.50 24.41
CA MET A 109 14.78 2.64 25.47
C MET A 109 13.93 1.39 25.65
N PRO A 110 13.37 1.10 26.84
CA PRO A 110 12.44 0.00 27.02
C PRO A 110 11.14 0.26 26.26
N ALA A 111 10.56 -0.80 25.69
CA ALA A 111 9.25 -0.71 25.07
C ALA A 111 8.15 -0.53 26.13
N PRO A 112 7.09 0.27 25.85
CA PRO A 112 6.00 0.50 26.80
C PRO A 112 5.21 -0.75 27.18
N ASP A 113 5.13 -1.71 26.26
CA ASP A 113 4.42 -2.99 26.40
C ASP A 113 5.29 -4.14 26.92
N ASP A 114 6.61 -4.01 26.82
CA ASP A 114 7.58 -5.03 27.26
C ASP A 114 8.89 -4.36 27.68
N PRO A 115 9.15 -4.23 28.99
CA PRO A 115 10.36 -3.59 29.51
C PRO A 115 11.69 -4.28 29.16
N GLU A 116 11.66 -5.56 28.74
CA GLU A 116 12.86 -6.29 28.32
C GLU A 116 13.17 -6.08 26.82
N ARG A 117 12.21 -5.57 26.05
CA ARG A 117 12.38 -5.26 24.64
C ARG A 117 12.88 -3.83 24.44
N GLY A 118 14.00 -3.69 23.74
CA GLY A 118 14.56 -2.39 23.42
C GLY A 118 13.92 -1.76 22.18
N LEU A 119 13.71 -0.44 22.24
CA LEU A 119 13.23 0.37 21.12
C LEU A 119 14.16 1.55 20.89
N ILE A 120 14.39 1.89 19.63
CA ILE A 120 15.13 3.11 19.25
C ILE A 120 14.23 4.35 19.18
N GLY A 121 12.92 4.15 19.22
CA GLY A 121 11.94 5.25 19.27
C GLY A 121 11.55 5.83 17.93
N ILE A 122 11.42 4.98 16.92
CA ILE A 122 10.90 5.34 15.61
C ILE A 122 9.59 4.64 15.33
N MET A 123 8.71 5.30 14.58
CA MET A 123 7.65 4.64 13.83
C MET A 123 8.16 4.39 12.42
N ARG A 124 8.25 3.11 12.06
CA ARG A 124 8.66 2.67 10.73
C ARG A 124 7.46 2.15 9.96
N ASP A 125 7.46 2.33 8.68
CA ASP A 125 6.55 1.59 7.81
C ASP A 125 7.09 0.16 7.60
N ASN A 126 6.17 -0.78 7.43
CA ASN A 126 6.52 -2.13 6.95
C ASN A 126 6.84 -2.13 5.44
N SER A 127 6.78 -0.98 4.79
CA SER A 127 7.21 -0.79 3.41
C SER A 127 8.71 -0.50 3.34
N PHE A 128 9.27 -0.94 2.25
CA PHE A 128 10.66 -0.68 1.89
C PHE A 128 10.80 0.75 1.35
N ALA A 129 11.96 1.36 1.50
CA ALA A 129 12.27 2.63 0.84
C ALA A 129 12.63 2.38 -0.63
N TYR A 130 11.61 2.20 -1.45
CA TYR A 130 11.80 2.06 -2.90
C TYR A 130 12.06 3.42 -3.53
N THR A 131 13.08 3.50 -4.37
CA THR A 131 13.37 4.70 -5.15
C THR A 131 12.69 4.60 -6.51
N PRO A 132 11.78 5.54 -6.86
CA PRO A 132 11.16 5.55 -8.18
C PRO A 132 12.19 5.78 -9.29
N VAL A 133 12.14 4.99 -10.36
CA VAL A 133 12.96 5.22 -11.58
C VAL A 133 12.60 6.56 -12.22
N MET A 134 11.33 6.95 -12.15
CA MET A 134 10.85 8.27 -12.59
C MET A 134 10.67 9.18 -11.38
N ASN A 135 11.59 10.10 -11.14
CA ASN A 135 11.61 10.99 -9.98
C ASN A 135 11.51 12.50 -10.35
N PHE A 136 10.69 12.83 -11.35
CA PHE A 136 10.49 14.21 -11.76
C PHE A 136 9.54 15.02 -10.84
N ILE A 137 8.97 14.37 -9.81
CA ILE A 137 8.15 15.01 -8.78
C ILE A 137 8.83 14.73 -7.43
N GLU A 138 9.10 15.78 -6.68
CA GLU A 138 9.59 15.67 -5.30
C GLU A 138 8.41 15.47 -4.34
N TRP A 139 8.44 14.39 -3.58
CA TRP A 139 7.41 14.02 -2.62
C TRP A 139 7.89 14.32 -1.19
N ASN A 140 7.83 15.59 -0.80
CA ASN A 140 8.38 16.05 0.48
C ASN A 140 7.40 15.91 1.66
N ASP A 141 6.13 15.61 1.40
CA ASP A 141 5.10 15.47 2.43
C ASP A 141 4.47 14.07 2.41
N PRO A 142 4.78 13.24 3.43
CA PRO A 142 4.18 11.90 3.56
C PRO A 142 2.66 11.95 3.65
N THR A 143 2.07 13.00 4.25
CA THR A 143 0.61 13.13 4.40
C THR A 143 -0.07 13.30 3.05
N VAL A 144 0.51 14.12 2.17
CA VAL A 144 0.03 14.30 0.80
C VAL A 144 0.16 12.99 0.01
N SER A 145 1.29 12.30 0.14
CA SER A 145 1.52 11.00 -0.50
C SER A 145 0.47 9.97 -0.10
N MET A 146 0.21 9.83 1.20
CA MET A 146 -0.78 8.90 1.73
C MET A 146 -2.20 9.29 1.31
N PHE A 147 -2.54 10.57 1.33
CA PHE A 147 -3.85 11.06 0.88
C PHE A 147 -4.10 10.70 -0.60
N LEU A 148 -3.13 10.94 -1.47
CA LEU A 148 -3.25 10.63 -2.90
C LEU A 148 -3.29 9.11 -3.15
N LEU A 149 -2.56 8.32 -2.37
CA LEU A 149 -2.62 6.86 -2.42
C LEU A 149 -4.03 6.37 -2.07
N TRP A 150 -4.62 6.86 -0.97
CA TRP A 150 -6.00 6.52 -0.59
C TRP A 150 -7.00 6.96 -1.65
N LEU A 151 -6.85 8.16 -2.19
CA LEU A 151 -7.71 8.66 -3.27
C LEU A 151 -7.65 7.77 -4.51
N TRP A 152 -6.44 7.33 -4.88
CA TRP A 152 -6.23 6.38 -5.96
C TRP A 152 -6.91 5.05 -5.68
N MET A 153 -6.67 4.45 -4.52
CA MET A 153 -7.27 3.17 -4.13
C MET A 153 -8.79 3.22 -4.18
N ILE A 154 -9.39 4.23 -3.56
CA ILE A 154 -10.86 4.39 -3.54
C ILE A 154 -11.40 4.51 -4.96
N SER A 155 -10.81 5.37 -5.79
CA SER A 155 -11.26 5.56 -7.17
C SER A 155 -11.11 4.29 -8.01
N PHE A 156 -10.00 3.57 -7.85
CA PHE A 156 -9.73 2.31 -8.53
C PHE A 156 -10.72 1.22 -8.13
N PHE A 157 -10.93 1.01 -6.83
CA PHE A 157 -11.87 0.00 -6.35
C PHE A 157 -13.32 0.32 -6.69
N ILE A 158 -13.76 1.58 -6.56
CA ILE A 158 -15.10 1.99 -6.98
C ILE A 158 -15.28 1.75 -8.49
N GLY A 159 -14.26 2.06 -9.30
CA GLY A 159 -14.28 1.80 -10.72
C GLY A 159 -14.46 0.31 -11.03
N ILE A 160 -13.64 -0.55 -10.42
CA ILE A 160 -13.71 -2.01 -10.60
C ILE A 160 -15.05 -2.57 -10.11
N ILE A 161 -15.50 -2.19 -8.91
CA ILE A 161 -16.78 -2.67 -8.36
C ILE A 161 -17.93 -2.30 -9.30
N ASN A 162 -17.94 -1.07 -9.80
CA ASN A 162 -18.97 -0.64 -10.73
C ASN A 162 -18.92 -1.37 -12.08
N MET A 163 -17.81 -1.98 -12.45
CA MET A 163 -17.69 -2.83 -13.64
C MET A 163 -18.15 -4.28 -13.42
N LEU A 164 -18.41 -4.68 -12.17
CA LEU A 164 -18.93 -6.03 -11.93
C LEU A 164 -20.29 -6.24 -12.60
N PRO A 165 -20.52 -7.44 -13.13
CA PRO A 165 -21.77 -7.79 -13.82
C PRO A 165 -22.92 -8.05 -12.83
N LEU A 166 -23.28 -7.03 -12.05
CA LEU A 166 -24.36 -7.08 -11.07
C LEU A 166 -25.53 -6.18 -11.52
N PRO A 167 -26.80 -6.50 -11.12
CA PRO A 167 -27.99 -5.80 -11.64
C PRO A 167 -28.00 -4.28 -11.39
N ILE A 168 -27.44 -3.86 -10.27
CA ILE A 168 -27.47 -2.46 -9.80
C ILE A 168 -26.31 -1.66 -10.40
N LEU A 169 -25.20 -2.34 -10.75
CA LEU A 169 -23.96 -1.73 -11.17
C LEU A 169 -23.92 -1.48 -12.68
N ASP A 170 -23.05 -0.58 -13.11
CA ASP A 170 -22.92 -0.21 -14.51
C ASP A 170 -22.45 -1.37 -15.40
N GLY A 171 -21.59 -2.25 -14.87
CA GLY A 171 -21.14 -3.45 -15.58
C GLY A 171 -22.29 -4.40 -15.97
N GLY A 172 -23.25 -4.63 -15.06
CA GLY A 172 -24.44 -5.42 -15.37
C GLY A 172 -25.29 -4.79 -16.46
N LYS A 173 -25.52 -3.48 -16.39
CA LYS A 173 -26.26 -2.74 -17.41
C LYS A 173 -25.54 -2.76 -18.76
N PHE A 174 -24.23 -2.63 -18.76
CA PHE A 174 -23.40 -2.65 -19.97
C PHE A 174 -23.49 -4.00 -20.67
N ILE A 175 -23.34 -5.12 -19.92
CA ILE A 175 -23.48 -6.48 -20.48
C ILE A 175 -24.91 -6.70 -21.00
N HIS A 176 -25.93 -6.26 -20.27
CA HIS A 176 -27.31 -6.35 -20.70
C HIS A 176 -27.52 -5.70 -22.09
N ILE A 177 -27.02 -4.48 -22.30
CA ILE A 177 -27.13 -3.76 -23.58
C ILE A 177 -26.43 -4.50 -24.71
N ILE A 178 -25.27 -5.14 -24.46
CA ILE A 178 -24.55 -5.90 -25.49
C ILE A 178 -25.33 -7.14 -25.90
N ILE A 179 -25.88 -7.86 -24.91
CA ILE A 179 -26.60 -9.12 -25.16
C ILE A 179 -27.97 -8.85 -25.80
N ASP A 180 -28.67 -7.83 -25.31
CA ASP A 180 -30.01 -7.44 -25.80
C ASP A 180 -30.06 -7.18 -27.32
N LYS A 181 -28.97 -6.67 -27.89
CA LYS A 181 -28.86 -6.45 -29.32
C LYS A 181 -28.72 -7.70 -30.17
N ARG A 182 -28.44 -8.85 -29.60
CA ARG A 182 -28.05 -10.07 -30.35
C ARG A 182 -28.95 -11.27 -30.07
N PHE A 183 -29.73 -11.24 -28.99
CA PHE A 183 -30.49 -12.37 -28.50
C PHE A 183 -31.96 -11.99 -28.25
N SER A 184 -32.84 -13.01 -28.20
CA SER A 184 -34.24 -12.80 -27.81
C SER A 184 -34.36 -12.45 -26.32
N ASP A 185 -35.42 -11.70 -25.95
CA ASP A 185 -35.70 -11.27 -24.57
C ASP A 185 -35.61 -12.41 -23.53
N LYS A 186 -36.09 -13.63 -23.89
CA LYS A 186 -36.02 -14.79 -23.02
C LYS A 186 -34.58 -15.25 -22.82
N ALA A 187 -33.78 -15.27 -23.90
CA ALA A 187 -32.37 -15.63 -23.83
C ALA A 187 -31.57 -14.58 -23.04
N VAL A 188 -31.84 -13.30 -23.24
CA VAL A 188 -31.23 -12.20 -22.47
C VAL A 188 -31.49 -12.37 -20.99
N LYS A 189 -32.76 -12.54 -20.58
CA LYS A 189 -33.09 -12.76 -19.16
C LYS A 189 -32.36 -13.95 -18.56
N MET A 190 -32.37 -15.08 -19.26
CA MET A 190 -31.71 -16.31 -18.79
C MET A 190 -30.19 -16.12 -18.63
N THR A 191 -29.55 -15.54 -19.65
CA THR A 191 -28.10 -15.29 -19.62
C THR A 191 -27.73 -14.30 -18.50
N MET A 192 -28.48 -13.22 -18.32
CA MET A 192 -28.22 -12.26 -17.24
C MET A 192 -28.39 -12.90 -15.86
N TRP A 193 -29.42 -13.74 -15.67
CA TRP A 193 -29.59 -14.47 -14.42
C TRP A 193 -28.42 -15.42 -14.13
N MET A 194 -27.91 -16.13 -15.15
CA MET A 194 -26.73 -16.99 -15.00
C MET A 194 -25.48 -16.19 -14.62
N ILE A 195 -25.25 -15.04 -15.27
CA ILE A 195 -24.13 -14.17 -14.97
C ILE A 195 -24.21 -13.63 -13.52
N TYR A 196 -25.39 -13.16 -13.12
CA TYR A 196 -25.59 -12.69 -11.75
C TYR A 196 -25.38 -13.79 -10.71
N ALA A 197 -25.98 -14.98 -10.91
CA ALA A 197 -25.81 -16.11 -10.03
C ALA A 197 -24.34 -16.53 -9.92
N PHE A 198 -23.63 -16.60 -11.04
CA PHE A 198 -22.21 -16.91 -11.07
C PHE A 198 -21.38 -15.87 -10.29
N THR A 199 -21.63 -14.57 -10.51
CA THR A 199 -20.91 -13.49 -9.82
C THR A 199 -21.17 -13.53 -8.31
N PHE A 200 -22.43 -13.70 -7.89
CA PHE A 200 -22.75 -13.84 -6.46
C PHE A 200 -22.15 -15.09 -5.84
N THR A 201 -22.11 -16.21 -6.56
CA THR A 201 -21.49 -17.45 -6.08
C THR A 201 -19.97 -17.27 -5.89
N LEU A 202 -19.29 -16.66 -6.87
CA LEU A 202 -17.84 -16.37 -6.73
C LEU A 202 -17.55 -15.45 -5.55
N PHE A 203 -18.36 -14.41 -5.37
CA PHE A 203 -18.20 -13.48 -4.27
C PHE A 203 -18.43 -14.13 -2.92
N GLY A 204 -19.51 -14.92 -2.80
CA GLY A 204 -19.82 -15.70 -1.59
C GLY A 204 -18.75 -16.74 -1.27
N LEU A 205 -18.25 -17.44 -2.30
CA LEU A 205 -17.16 -18.41 -2.13
C LEU A 205 -15.86 -17.73 -1.66
N ASN A 206 -15.51 -16.57 -2.24
CA ASN A 206 -14.35 -15.81 -1.83
C ASN A 206 -14.43 -15.39 -0.35
N ILE A 207 -15.60 -14.88 0.08
CA ILE A 207 -15.83 -14.51 1.49
C ILE A 207 -15.72 -15.75 2.38
N ALA A 208 -16.35 -16.87 2.00
CA ALA A 208 -16.31 -18.11 2.78
C ALA A 208 -14.88 -18.65 2.94
N LEU A 209 -14.11 -18.68 1.84
CA LEU A 209 -12.71 -19.12 1.86
C LEU A 209 -11.82 -18.18 2.67
N SER A 210 -12.02 -16.86 2.58
CA SER A 210 -11.31 -15.89 3.41
C SER A 210 -11.62 -16.10 4.88
N TYR A 211 -12.88 -16.35 5.23
CA TYR A 211 -13.29 -16.66 6.59
C TYR A 211 -12.64 -17.94 7.11
N MET A 212 -12.60 -18.99 6.29
CA MET A 212 -11.98 -20.27 6.67
C MET A 212 -10.46 -20.15 6.87
N LYS A 213 -9.80 -19.26 6.13
CA LYS A 213 -8.34 -19.08 6.19
C LYS A 213 -7.87 -18.17 7.33
N SER A 214 -8.58 -17.09 7.61
CA SER A 214 -8.11 -16.05 8.53
C SER A 214 -8.96 -15.90 9.79
N GLY A 215 -10.16 -16.50 9.87
CA GLY A 215 -11.13 -16.18 10.91
C GLY A 215 -11.58 -14.71 10.86
N TRP A 216 -12.79 -14.39 11.29
CA TRP A 216 -13.21 -12.97 11.34
C TRP A 216 -12.76 -12.27 12.61
N PHE A 217 -12.29 -13.02 13.60
CA PHE A 217 -11.83 -12.51 14.89
C PHE A 217 -10.78 -13.46 15.49
N THR A 218 -9.57 -13.44 14.97
CA THR A 218 -8.42 -13.80 15.79
C THR A 218 -8.01 -12.52 16.52
N ILE A 219 -8.53 -12.38 17.75
CA ILE A 219 -8.02 -11.47 18.76
C ILE A 219 -6.65 -11.96 19.22
#